data_e62d94badff0ab92c1c5e8bff5c407c4
#
_entry.id   e62d94badff0ab92c1c5e8bff5c407c4
#
_cell.length_a   1.000
_cell.length_b   1.000
_cell.length_c   1.000
_cell.angle_alpha   90.00
_cell.angle_beta   90.00
_cell.angle_gamma   90.00
#
_symmetry.space_group_name_H-M   'P 1'
#
loop_
_entity.id
_entity.type
_entity.pdbx_description
1 polymer ?
#
loop_
_entity_poly.entity_id
_entity_poly.type
_entity_poly.pdbx_seq_one_letter_code
_entity_poly.pdbx_strand_id
1 'polypeptide(L)'
;MIPTYGQDAAKYKMLAEMNMVDNWLYYISQGAGHGGLFLIMYAYFKGLPNAYAEAAKIDGAGPFAVFKNIMLPCAVPIITAQGIMNFIFYWNDYATVMVYQKTNPTLSSMLYVLQTYMFYIGLQTPTYFAGIFLSIIPVVVLYAIFSGKLNKNVSAGGIKG
;
A
#
# COMPACT_ATOMS: atom_id res chain seq x y z
N MET A 1 6.09 1.42 24.13
CA MET A 1 5.68 2.04 22.87
C MET A 1 6.06 3.51 22.93
N ILE A 2 6.86 4.00 21.99
CA ILE A 2 7.15 5.43 21.88
C ILE A 2 5.93 6.05 21.19
N PRO A 3 5.26 7.04 21.79
CA PRO A 3 4.10 7.67 21.16
C PRO A 3 4.54 8.37 19.87
N THR A 4 3.90 8.02 18.77
CA THR A 4 4.16 8.62 17.44
C THR A 4 3.46 9.98 17.26
N TYR A 5 2.73 10.44 18.27
CA TYR A 5 2.09 11.74 18.31
C TYR A 5 3.14 12.84 18.47
N GLY A 6 3.17 13.79 17.55
CA GLY A 6 4.13 14.91 17.56
C GLY A 6 5.08 14.92 16.37
N GLN A 7 5.17 13.84 15.62
CA GLN A 7 5.98 13.81 14.37
C GLN A 7 5.34 14.61 13.24
N ASP A 8 4.03 14.85 13.28
CA ASP A 8 3.29 15.44 12.14
C ASP A 8 3.73 16.87 11.83
N ALA A 9 4.02 17.67 12.86
CA ALA A 9 4.55 19.02 12.67
C ALA A 9 5.95 19.00 12.02
N ALA A 10 6.82 18.11 12.47
CA ALA A 10 8.16 17.95 11.91
C ALA A 10 8.09 17.41 10.47
N LYS A 11 7.20 16.46 10.21
CA LYS A 11 6.94 15.91 8.88
C LYS A 11 6.43 17.00 7.94
N TYR A 12 5.48 17.82 8.39
CA TYR A 12 4.96 18.94 7.59
C TYR A 12 6.06 19.92 7.22
N LYS A 13 6.87 20.33 8.20
CA LYS A 13 8.00 21.25 7.96
C LYS A 13 8.98 20.68 6.96
N MET A 14 9.39 19.43 7.12
CA MET A 14 10.30 18.74 6.19
C MET A 14 9.73 18.70 4.76
N LEU A 15 8.46 18.31 4.61
CA LEU A 15 7.83 18.24 3.29
C LEU A 15 7.63 19.61 2.66
N ALA A 16 7.39 20.64 3.47
CA ALA A 16 7.29 22.03 2.98
C ALA A 16 8.66 22.54 2.48
N GLU A 17 9.74 22.28 3.24
CA GLU A 17 11.11 22.62 2.83
C GLU A 17 11.54 21.90 1.54
N MET A 18 11.03 20.69 1.30
CA MET A 18 11.26 19.92 0.08
C MET A 18 10.32 20.27 -1.09
N ASN A 19 9.44 21.28 -0.93
CA ASN A 19 8.41 21.64 -1.91
C ASN A 19 7.47 20.48 -2.29
N MET A 20 7.22 19.56 -1.35
CA MET A 20 6.33 18.41 -1.54
C MET A 20 4.89 18.67 -1.07
N VAL A 21 4.65 19.71 -0.28
CA VAL A 21 3.30 20.11 0.12
C VAL A 21 2.59 20.69 -1.11
N ASP A 22 1.37 20.25 -1.32
CA ASP A 22 0.54 20.63 -2.48
C ASP A 22 1.16 20.29 -3.85
N ASN A 23 1.98 19.25 -3.88
CA ASN A 23 2.71 18.76 -5.04
C ASN A 23 2.46 17.25 -5.21
N TRP A 24 2.35 16.78 -6.47
CA TRP A 24 2.19 15.36 -6.78
C TRP A 24 3.35 14.47 -6.28
N LEU A 25 4.55 15.04 -6.07
CA LEU A 25 5.70 14.36 -5.47
C LEU A 25 5.40 13.83 -4.05
N TYR A 26 4.46 14.46 -3.35
CA TYR A 26 3.98 13.96 -2.06
C TYR A 26 3.48 12.51 -2.16
N TYR A 27 2.67 12.19 -3.16
CA TYR A 27 2.12 10.85 -3.33
C TYR A 27 3.20 9.79 -3.58
N ILE A 28 4.26 10.15 -4.32
CA ILE A 28 5.42 9.28 -4.51
C ILE A 28 6.14 9.05 -3.18
N SER A 29 6.34 10.10 -2.38
CA SER A 29 7.01 10.01 -1.08
C SER A 29 6.28 9.08 -0.10
N GLN A 30 4.95 9.04 -0.16
CA GLN A 30 4.15 8.12 0.65
C GLN A 30 4.37 6.65 0.28
N GLY A 31 4.64 6.36 -0.99
CA GLY A 31 4.96 5.00 -1.46
C GLY A 31 6.32 4.48 -1.02
N ALA A 32 7.24 5.38 -0.62
CA ALA A 32 8.65 5.04 -0.38
C ALA A 32 8.93 4.33 0.97
N GLY A 33 7.96 4.16 1.86
CA GLY A 33 8.26 3.35 3.02
C GLY A 33 7.39 3.50 4.25
N HIS A 34 6.69 2.44 4.54
CA HIS A 34 6.24 2.15 5.89
C HIS A 34 7.18 1.11 6.50
N GLY A 35 7.90 1.47 7.54
CA GLY A 35 8.84 0.57 8.23
C GLY A 35 8.24 -0.79 8.60
N GLY A 36 6.92 -0.84 8.89
CA GLY A 36 6.21 -2.09 9.13
C GLY A 36 6.20 -3.04 7.94
N LEU A 37 6.06 -2.53 6.71
CA LEU A 37 6.09 -3.36 5.50
C LEU A 37 7.50 -3.92 5.24
N PHE A 38 8.52 -3.12 5.49
CA PHE A 38 9.91 -3.57 5.42
C PHE A 38 10.14 -4.74 6.38
N LEU A 39 9.68 -4.64 7.62
CA LEU A 39 9.84 -5.72 8.62
C LEU A 39 9.16 -7.02 8.19
N ILE A 40 7.95 -6.93 7.62
CA ILE A 40 7.24 -8.11 7.11
C ILE A 40 8.02 -8.76 5.96
N MET A 41 8.50 -7.96 5.00
CA MET A 41 9.32 -8.47 3.89
C MET A 41 10.63 -9.07 4.37
N TYR A 42 11.30 -8.40 5.31
CA TYR A 42 12.53 -8.91 5.92
C TYR A 42 12.30 -10.26 6.60
N ALA A 43 11.26 -10.35 7.44
CA ALA A 43 10.91 -11.60 8.13
C ALA A 43 10.59 -12.73 7.15
N TYR A 44 9.88 -12.42 6.06
CA TYR A 44 9.57 -13.38 5.01
C TYR A 44 10.84 -13.92 4.33
N PHE A 45 11.72 -13.03 3.86
CA PHE A 45 12.96 -13.45 3.22
C PHE A 45 13.89 -14.21 4.16
N LYS A 46 13.94 -13.82 5.43
CA LYS A 46 14.71 -14.53 6.46
C LYS A 46 14.14 -15.93 6.76
N GLY A 47 12.85 -16.14 6.58
CA GLY A 47 12.16 -17.42 6.77
C GLY A 47 12.27 -18.37 5.56
N LEU A 48 12.80 -17.91 4.42
CA LEU A 48 12.98 -18.80 3.27
C LEU A 48 14.07 -19.85 3.56
N PRO A 49 13.83 -21.12 3.18
CA PRO A 49 14.82 -22.18 3.37
C PRO A 49 16.13 -21.88 2.62
N ASN A 50 17.26 -21.93 3.33
CA ASN A 50 18.58 -21.70 2.75
C ASN A 50 18.92 -22.71 1.63
N ALA A 51 18.32 -23.89 1.69
CA ALA A 51 18.54 -24.96 0.71
C ALA A 51 18.37 -24.49 -0.76
N TYR A 52 17.41 -23.58 -1.01
CA TYR A 52 17.22 -23.04 -2.36
C TYR A 52 18.40 -22.19 -2.84
N ALA A 53 18.94 -21.36 -1.92
CA ALA A 53 20.08 -20.53 -2.24
C ALA A 53 21.38 -21.34 -2.35
N GLU A 54 21.52 -22.38 -1.54
CA GLU A 54 22.68 -23.29 -1.56
C GLU A 54 22.71 -24.13 -2.83
N ALA A 55 21.58 -24.73 -3.23
CA ALA A 55 21.48 -25.48 -4.49
C ALA A 55 21.88 -24.61 -5.69
N ALA A 56 21.34 -23.40 -5.77
CA ALA A 56 21.69 -22.50 -6.87
C ALA A 56 23.17 -22.07 -6.87
N LYS A 57 23.79 -21.94 -5.70
CA LYS A 57 25.23 -21.65 -5.60
C LYS A 57 26.09 -22.84 -6.10
N ILE A 58 25.65 -24.06 -5.83
CA ILE A 58 26.32 -25.26 -6.34
C ILE A 58 26.27 -25.26 -7.87
N ASP A 59 25.13 -24.83 -8.45
CA ASP A 59 24.95 -24.65 -9.89
C ASP A 59 25.72 -23.46 -10.47
N GLY A 60 26.51 -22.75 -9.66
CA GLY A 60 27.31 -21.60 -10.09
C GLY A 60 26.57 -20.27 -10.19
N ALA A 61 25.35 -20.19 -9.66
CA ALA A 61 24.57 -18.96 -9.70
C ALA A 61 25.15 -17.88 -8.76
N GLY A 62 25.39 -16.68 -9.29
CA GLY A 62 25.76 -15.52 -8.50
C GLY A 62 24.62 -15.03 -7.59
N PRO A 63 24.92 -14.21 -6.55
CA PRO A 63 23.92 -13.74 -5.57
C PRO A 63 22.71 -13.04 -6.21
N PHE A 64 22.93 -12.24 -7.23
CA PHE A 64 21.86 -11.54 -7.96
C PHE A 64 20.94 -12.51 -8.74
N ALA A 65 21.53 -13.56 -9.35
CA ALA A 65 20.77 -14.59 -10.04
C ALA A 65 19.89 -15.39 -9.07
N VAL A 66 20.42 -15.75 -7.89
CA VAL A 66 19.67 -16.40 -6.81
C VAL A 66 18.50 -15.52 -6.37
N PHE A 67 18.75 -14.24 -6.12
CA PHE A 67 17.69 -13.29 -5.72
C PHE A 67 16.60 -13.21 -6.79
N LYS A 68 16.97 -12.92 -8.03
CA LYS A 68 16.04 -12.67 -9.13
C LYS A 68 15.23 -13.90 -9.53
N ASN A 69 15.89 -15.07 -9.62
CA ASN A 69 15.29 -16.26 -10.23
C ASN A 69 14.67 -17.21 -9.20
N ILE A 70 15.00 -17.08 -7.91
CA ILE A 70 14.53 -17.97 -6.85
C ILE A 70 13.79 -17.19 -5.77
N MET A 71 14.48 -16.26 -5.09
CA MET A 71 13.89 -15.58 -3.93
C MET A 71 12.73 -14.66 -4.30
N LEU A 72 12.88 -13.88 -5.36
CA LEU A 72 11.86 -12.92 -5.79
C LEU A 72 10.57 -13.62 -6.29
N PRO A 73 10.62 -14.67 -7.13
CA PRO A 73 9.42 -15.43 -7.47
C PRO A 73 8.72 -16.07 -6.27
N CYS A 74 9.46 -16.58 -5.29
CA CYS A 74 8.88 -17.07 -4.04
C CYS A 74 8.18 -15.97 -3.23
N ALA A 75 8.68 -14.73 -3.32
CA ALA A 75 8.11 -13.59 -2.59
C ALA A 75 6.91 -12.91 -3.31
N VAL A 76 6.62 -13.24 -4.57
CA VAL A 76 5.50 -12.65 -5.33
C VAL A 76 4.18 -12.64 -4.55
N PRO A 77 3.77 -13.70 -3.84
CA PRO A 77 2.52 -13.68 -3.10
C PRO A 77 2.48 -12.63 -2.00
N ILE A 78 3.53 -12.55 -1.21
CA ILE A 78 3.60 -11.56 -0.10
C ILE A 78 3.73 -10.14 -0.63
N ILE A 79 4.50 -9.92 -1.70
CA ILE A 79 4.61 -8.62 -2.38
C ILE A 79 3.24 -8.20 -2.91
N THR A 80 2.51 -9.13 -3.54
CA THR A 80 1.16 -8.86 -4.07
C THR A 80 0.18 -8.51 -2.94
N ALA A 81 0.18 -9.30 -1.86
CA ALA A 81 -0.68 -9.03 -0.71
C ALA A 81 -0.41 -7.66 -0.08
N GLN A 82 0.86 -7.33 0.13
CA GLN A 82 1.26 -6.02 0.66
C GLN A 82 0.93 -4.87 -0.29
N GLY A 83 1.10 -5.07 -1.59
CA GLY A 83 0.72 -4.09 -2.60
C GLY A 83 -0.77 -3.77 -2.56
N ILE A 84 -1.62 -4.78 -2.42
CA ILE A 84 -3.08 -4.60 -2.28
C ILE A 84 -3.40 -3.86 -0.97
N MET A 85 -2.82 -4.29 0.15
CA MET A 85 -3.06 -3.64 1.44
C MET A 85 -2.64 -2.16 1.43
N ASN A 86 -1.47 -1.85 0.84
CA ASN A 86 -1.01 -0.48 0.66
C ASN A 86 -1.94 0.33 -0.23
N PHE A 87 -2.37 -0.25 -1.35
CA PHE A 87 -3.33 0.42 -2.22
C PHE A 87 -4.60 0.78 -1.46
N ILE A 88 -5.19 -0.17 -0.73
CA ILE A 88 -6.42 0.08 0.06
C ILE A 88 -6.16 1.15 1.12
N PHE A 89 -5.02 1.10 1.79
CA PHE A 89 -4.66 2.09 2.80
C PHE A 89 -4.61 3.51 2.23
N TYR A 90 -3.85 3.72 1.15
CA TYR A 90 -3.75 5.04 0.52
C TYR A 90 -5.02 5.46 -0.23
N TRP A 91 -5.76 4.50 -0.78
CA TRP A 91 -7.04 4.78 -1.42
C TRP A 91 -8.06 5.39 -0.44
N ASN A 92 -8.04 4.95 0.81
CA ASN A 92 -8.93 5.45 1.86
C ASN A 92 -8.36 6.62 2.67
N ASP A 93 -7.10 7.00 2.45
CA ASP A 93 -6.46 8.09 3.20
C ASP A 93 -7.00 9.45 2.74
N TYR A 94 -7.95 9.98 3.49
CA TYR A 94 -8.45 11.34 3.30
C TYR A 94 -7.78 12.34 4.25
N ALA A 95 -7.45 11.90 5.47
CA ALA A 95 -7.02 12.79 6.54
C ALA A 95 -5.64 13.40 6.24
N THR A 96 -4.68 12.55 5.83
CA THR A 96 -3.33 12.99 5.49
C THR A 96 -3.35 13.87 4.25
N VAL A 97 -4.15 13.48 3.24
CA VAL A 97 -4.31 14.27 2.01
C VAL A 97 -4.87 15.66 2.30
N MET A 98 -5.86 15.80 3.17
CA MET A 98 -6.41 17.11 3.56
C MET A 98 -5.40 18.05 4.22
N VAL A 99 -4.39 17.50 4.89
CA VAL A 99 -3.32 18.29 5.50
C VAL A 99 -2.27 18.73 4.48
N TYR A 100 -1.85 17.81 3.61
CA TYR A 100 -0.68 18.02 2.75
C TYR A 100 -1.02 18.37 1.30
N GLN A 101 -2.26 18.13 0.84
CA GLN A 101 -2.67 18.25 -0.57
C GLN A 101 -3.99 19.00 -0.70
N LYS A 102 -3.95 20.34 -0.52
CA LYS A 102 -5.16 21.17 -0.55
C LYS A 102 -5.70 21.39 -1.95
N THR A 103 -4.80 21.53 -2.95
CA THR A 103 -5.18 21.80 -4.35
C THR A 103 -5.26 20.54 -5.19
N ASN A 104 -4.69 19.42 -4.72
CA ASN A 104 -4.69 18.13 -5.42
C ASN A 104 -5.40 17.04 -4.60
N PRO A 105 -6.72 17.16 -4.36
CA PRO A 105 -7.45 16.23 -3.51
C PRO A 105 -7.58 14.86 -4.16
N THR A 106 -7.63 13.81 -3.32
CA THR A 106 -8.02 12.46 -3.75
C THR A 106 -9.54 12.30 -3.72
N LEU A 107 -10.03 11.21 -4.35
CA LEU A 107 -11.46 10.90 -4.29
C LEU A 107 -11.96 10.72 -2.86
N SER A 108 -11.18 10.04 -1.99
CA SER A 108 -11.53 9.83 -0.58
C SER A 108 -11.63 11.14 0.19
N SER A 109 -10.69 12.08 -0.01
CA SER A 109 -10.75 13.40 0.65
C SER A 109 -11.93 14.23 0.15
N MET A 110 -12.25 14.18 -1.13
CA MET A 110 -13.43 14.87 -1.68
C MET A 110 -14.74 14.28 -1.15
N LEU A 111 -14.84 12.96 -1.05
CA LEU A 111 -16.03 12.31 -0.47
C LEU A 111 -16.20 12.69 1.01
N TYR A 112 -15.11 12.79 1.76
CA TYR A 112 -15.17 13.27 3.15
C TYR A 112 -15.67 14.72 3.25
N VAL A 113 -15.17 15.60 2.39
CA VAL A 113 -15.65 17.01 2.32
C VAL A 113 -17.13 17.05 1.95
N LEU A 114 -17.55 16.29 0.93
CA LEU A 114 -18.95 16.20 0.54
C LEU A 114 -19.84 15.70 1.69
N GLN A 115 -19.41 14.67 2.41
CA GLN A 115 -20.13 14.16 3.58
C GLN A 115 -20.29 15.25 4.66
N THR A 116 -19.22 15.99 4.94
CA THR A 116 -19.20 16.99 6.00
C THR A 116 -20.11 18.18 5.67
N TYR A 117 -20.14 18.61 4.41
CA TYR A 117 -20.84 19.82 3.98
C TYR A 117 -22.13 19.56 3.21
N MET A 118 -22.56 18.29 3.05
CA MET A 118 -23.74 17.95 2.22
C MET A 118 -25.00 18.73 2.59
N PHE A 119 -25.23 18.99 3.87
CA PHE A 119 -26.37 19.76 4.33
C PHE A 119 -26.29 21.25 3.95
N TYR A 120 -25.07 21.81 3.99
CA TYR A 120 -24.87 23.24 3.67
C TYR A 120 -24.95 23.52 2.16
N ILE A 121 -24.52 22.56 1.31
CA ILE A 121 -24.54 22.71 -0.14
C ILE A 121 -25.80 22.17 -0.78
N GLY A 122 -26.77 21.69 0.02
CA GLY A 122 -28.03 21.12 -0.50
C GLY A 122 -27.84 19.82 -1.29
N LEU A 123 -26.74 19.11 -1.10
CA LEU A 123 -26.49 17.85 -1.78
C LEU A 123 -27.47 16.78 -1.30
N GLN A 124 -28.13 16.12 -2.24
CA GLN A 124 -29.04 15.03 -1.92
C GLN A 124 -28.26 13.78 -1.52
N THR A 125 -28.73 13.08 -0.48
CA THR A 125 -28.12 11.85 0.03
C THR A 125 -27.85 10.79 -1.06
N PRO A 126 -28.73 10.54 -2.05
CA PRO A 126 -28.44 9.60 -3.13
C PRO A 126 -27.20 9.95 -3.95
N THR A 127 -26.93 11.23 -4.19
CA THR A 127 -25.75 11.68 -4.94
C THR A 127 -24.45 11.33 -4.20
N TYR A 128 -24.44 11.51 -2.88
CA TYR A 128 -23.32 11.11 -2.04
C TYR A 128 -23.07 9.59 -2.09
N PHE A 129 -24.13 8.78 -1.96
CA PHE A 129 -24.00 7.32 -2.07
C PHE A 129 -23.56 6.86 -3.45
N ALA A 130 -23.94 7.54 -4.52
CA ALA A 130 -23.43 7.27 -5.86
C ALA A 130 -21.91 7.48 -5.94
N GLY A 131 -21.39 8.54 -5.31
CA GLY A 131 -19.95 8.78 -5.20
C GLY A 131 -19.22 7.67 -4.45
N ILE A 132 -19.77 7.21 -3.32
CA ILE A 132 -19.22 6.06 -2.56
C ILE A 132 -19.23 4.81 -3.43
N PHE A 133 -20.32 4.52 -4.12
CA PHE A 133 -20.42 3.35 -4.98
C PHE A 133 -19.36 3.35 -6.08
N LEU A 134 -19.14 4.50 -6.73
CA LEU A 134 -18.08 4.65 -7.73
C LEU A 134 -16.67 4.45 -7.12
N SER A 135 -16.48 4.85 -5.87
CA SER A 135 -15.18 4.69 -5.18
C SER A 135 -14.82 3.23 -4.86
N ILE A 136 -15.79 2.33 -4.81
CA ILE A 136 -15.57 0.90 -4.57
C ILE A 136 -15.04 0.19 -5.83
N ILE A 137 -15.37 0.69 -7.01
CA ILE A 137 -15.06 0.03 -8.29
C ILE A 137 -13.55 -0.28 -8.44
N PRO A 138 -12.61 0.65 -8.24
CA PRO A 138 -11.18 0.36 -8.38
C PRO A 138 -10.68 -0.71 -7.42
N VAL A 139 -11.22 -0.73 -6.19
CA VAL A 139 -10.84 -1.73 -5.18
C VAL A 139 -11.31 -3.13 -5.60
N VAL A 140 -12.57 -3.24 -6.08
CA VAL A 140 -13.13 -4.51 -6.58
C VAL A 140 -12.37 -5.00 -7.80
N VAL A 141 -12.05 -4.12 -8.74
CA VAL A 141 -11.27 -4.45 -9.94
C VAL A 141 -9.89 -4.97 -9.56
N LEU A 142 -9.21 -4.27 -8.65
CA LEU A 142 -7.90 -4.68 -8.16
C LEU A 142 -7.99 -6.07 -7.49
N TYR A 143 -8.96 -6.27 -6.62
CA TYR A 143 -9.18 -7.57 -5.98
C TYR A 143 -9.45 -8.68 -7.02
N ALA A 144 -10.30 -8.44 -8.01
CA ALA A 144 -10.60 -9.42 -9.05
C ALA A 144 -9.36 -9.83 -9.84
N ILE A 145 -8.48 -8.88 -10.18
CA ILE A 145 -7.23 -9.14 -10.91
C ILE A 145 -6.26 -10.01 -10.07
N PHE A 146 -6.15 -9.74 -8.78
CA PHE A 146 -5.13 -10.34 -7.92
C PHE A 146 -5.62 -11.54 -7.11
N SER A 147 -6.93 -11.75 -6.96
CA SER A 147 -7.51 -12.85 -6.18
C SER A 147 -7.00 -14.23 -6.58
N GLY A 148 -6.84 -14.48 -7.87
CA GLY A 148 -6.30 -15.73 -8.39
C GLY A 148 -4.84 -16.01 -7.99
N LYS A 149 -4.03 -14.96 -7.81
CA LYS A 149 -2.63 -15.10 -7.36
C LYS A 149 -2.54 -15.30 -5.84
N LEU A 150 -3.47 -14.73 -5.07
CA LEU A 150 -3.55 -14.92 -3.64
C LEU A 150 -3.96 -16.35 -3.29
N ASN A 151 -4.99 -16.89 -3.95
CA ASN A 151 -5.56 -18.20 -3.62
C ASN A 151 -4.64 -19.38 -4.00
N LYS A 152 -3.88 -19.28 -5.09
CA LYS A 152 -2.98 -20.36 -5.52
C LYS A 152 -1.87 -20.69 -4.52
N ASN A 153 -1.50 -19.75 -3.67
CA ASN A 153 -0.36 -19.90 -2.75
C ASN A 153 -0.76 -20.19 -1.30
N VAL A 154 -2.02 -19.91 -0.92
CA VAL A 154 -2.54 -20.31 0.39
C VAL A 154 -2.70 -21.84 0.47
N SER A 155 -3.06 -22.48 -0.64
CA SER A 155 -3.18 -23.95 -0.70
C SER A 155 -1.83 -24.69 -0.78
N ALA A 156 -0.74 -24.02 -1.17
CA ALA A 156 0.59 -24.64 -1.20
C ALA A 156 1.32 -24.59 0.16
N GLY A 157 0.89 -23.70 1.07
CA GLY A 157 1.41 -23.59 2.45
C GLY A 157 0.55 -24.26 3.51
N GLY A 158 -0.59 -24.83 3.13
CA GLY A 158 -1.45 -25.60 4.01
C GLY A 158 -0.78 -26.91 4.41
N ILE A 159 -0.40 -26.99 5.67
CA ILE A 159 0.11 -28.15 6.37
C ILE A 159 -0.75 -29.37 6.02
N LYS A 160 -0.15 -30.36 5.36
CA LYS A 160 -0.69 -31.71 5.40
C LYS A 160 -0.54 -32.21 6.83
N GLY A 161 -1.61 -32.13 7.61
CA GLY A 161 -1.74 -32.89 8.84
C GLY A 161 -1.89 -34.37 8.55
#